data_ef4babdc17b090959dd5dc22be95d702
#
_entry.id   ef4babdc17b090959dd5dc22be95d702
#
_cell.length_a   1.000
_cell.length_b   1.000
_cell.length_c   1.000
_cell.angle_alpha   90.00
_cell.angle_beta   90.00
_cell.angle_gamma   90.00
#
_symmetry.space_group_name_H-M   'P 1'
#
loop_
_entity.id
_entity.type
_entity.pdbx_description
1 polymer ?
#
loop_
_entity_poly.entity_id
_entity_poly.type
_entity_poly.pdbx_seq_one_letter_code
_entity_poly.pdbx_strand_id
1 'polypeptide(L)'
;MKKIVIGTANFNTNYGIKKYKFQKKEIQSKLLNFLKKQNIKYLDTAFDYKLTNNFVKDFNFKNFNIVTKFKLPKKKPNLYLKNFEKIVKNQKKIYNIKSFEAILLHDVNDLKTHYSKKIIEKLIEVKKKRLVKNIGVSIYDINDLNLVFSKFSPDIIQLPLNVFDQRFLKSKWLRIIKNKRIKVQARSIFLQGSLLMKQSELQKSRLNTKLIDKIKIFENWCKNKNITRLEACINYVKHIKYI
;
A
#
# COMPACT_ATOMS: atom_id res chain seq x y z
N MET A 1 1.93 6.55 18.48
CA MET A 1 1.98 5.09 18.25
C MET A 1 1.92 4.81 16.75
N LYS A 2 2.80 3.97 16.21
CA LYS A 2 2.79 3.60 14.78
C LYS A 2 1.57 2.76 14.46
N LYS A 3 1.01 2.97 13.27
CA LYS A 3 -0.24 2.32 12.86
C LYS A 3 0.07 1.13 11.95
N ILE A 4 -0.51 -0.02 12.25
CA ILE A 4 -0.48 -1.18 11.37
C ILE A 4 -1.57 -1.02 10.32
N VAL A 5 -1.19 -1.16 9.04
CA VAL A 5 -2.10 -1.07 7.89
C VAL A 5 -2.13 -2.45 7.21
N ILE A 6 -3.30 -3.02 7.05
CA ILE A 6 -3.48 -4.33 6.43
C ILE A 6 -3.76 -4.16 4.94
N GLY A 7 -2.90 -4.73 4.10
CA GLY A 7 -3.08 -4.76 2.65
C GLY A 7 -4.13 -5.78 2.22
N THR A 8 -5.02 -5.37 1.32
CA THR A 8 -6.12 -6.22 0.81
C THR A 8 -5.87 -6.78 -0.60
N ALA A 9 -4.67 -6.58 -1.16
CA ALA A 9 -4.34 -7.05 -2.51
C ALA A 9 -4.61 -8.55 -2.71
N ASN A 10 -4.32 -9.38 -1.70
CA ASN A 10 -4.54 -10.83 -1.74
C ASN A 10 -5.98 -11.26 -1.44
N PHE A 11 -6.92 -10.34 -1.20
CA PHE A 11 -8.31 -10.72 -0.96
C PHE A 11 -9.01 -11.24 -2.24
N ASN A 12 -8.60 -10.73 -3.41
CA ASN A 12 -9.20 -11.09 -4.69
C ASN A 12 -8.21 -11.21 -5.85
N THR A 13 -6.91 -11.05 -5.61
CA THR A 13 -5.89 -11.15 -6.64
C THR A 13 -4.77 -12.08 -6.18
N ASN A 14 -4.14 -12.75 -7.14
CA ASN A 14 -2.92 -13.50 -6.90
C ASN A 14 -1.73 -12.52 -6.81
N TYR A 15 -1.68 -11.71 -5.74
CA TYR A 15 -0.59 -10.77 -5.53
C TYR A 15 0.61 -11.45 -4.86
N GLY A 16 1.82 -11.07 -5.29
CA GLY A 16 3.07 -11.53 -4.72
C GLY A 16 3.72 -12.66 -5.52
N ILE A 17 4.89 -13.10 -5.06
CA ILE A 17 5.71 -14.13 -5.72
C ILE A 17 5.06 -15.50 -5.58
N LYS A 18 4.49 -15.79 -4.42
CA LYS A 18 3.65 -16.97 -4.20
C LYS A 18 2.22 -16.67 -4.61
N LYS A 19 1.73 -17.38 -5.62
CA LYS A 19 0.31 -17.31 -6.00
C LYS A 19 -0.51 -18.00 -4.92
N TYR A 20 -1.23 -17.24 -4.11
CA TYR A 20 -2.20 -17.78 -3.18
C TYR A 20 -3.50 -18.09 -3.91
N LYS A 21 -4.13 -19.23 -3.57
CA LYS A 21 -5.48 -19.49 -4.02
C LYS A 21 -6.42 -18.43 -3.44
N PHE A 22 -7.45 -18.10 -4.21
CA PHE A 22 -8.50 -17.16 -3.82
C PHE A 22 -8.90 -17.36 -2.35
N GLN A 23 -8.83 -16.33 -1.56
CA GLN A 23 -9.26 -16.40 -0.17
C GLN A 23 -10.78 -16.50 -0.13
N LYS A 24 -11.29 -17.59 0.49
CA LYS A 24 -12.72 -17.75 0.68
C LYS A 24 -13.30 -16.58 1.47
N LYS A 25 -14.52 -16.17 1.15
CA LYS A 25 -15.23 -15.04 1.79
C LYS A 25 -15.27 -15.17 3.32
N GLU A 26 -15.46 -16.40 3.84
CA GLU A 26 -15.47 -16.65 5.29
C GLU A 26 -14.14 -16.34 5.95
N ILE A 27 -13.01 -16.64 5.30
CA ILE A 27 -11.67 -16.35 5.84
C ILE A 27 -11.44 -14.86 5.89
N GLN A 28 -11.86 -14.13 4.85
CA GLN A 28 -11.76 -12.67 4.79
C GLN A 28 -12.59 -12.03 5.91
N SER A 29 -13.82 -12.48 6.11
CA SER A 29 -14.70 -11.98 7.17
C SER A 29 -14.15 -12.30 8.57
N LYS A 30 -13.62 -13.50 8.79
CA LYS A 30 -12.95 -13.87 10.04
C LYS A 30 -11.75 -12.97 10.32
N LEU A 31 -10.91 -12.69 9.31
CA LEU A 31 -9.77 -11.79 9.42
C LEU A 31 -10.23 -10.38 9.80
N LEU A 32 -11.20 -9.82 9.10
CA LEU A 32 -11.68 -8.46 9.38
C LEU A 32 -12.32 -8.34 10.77
N ASN A 33 -13.04 -9.36 11.23
CA ASN A 33 -13.55 -9.40 12.60
C ASN A 33 -12.43 -9.50 13.63
N PHE A 34 -11.39 -10.30 13.37
CA PHE A 34 -10.20 -10.35 14.20
C PHE A 34 -9.51 -8.97 14.29
N LEU A 35 -9.33 -8.27 13.14
CA LEU A 35 -8.74 -6.94 13.12
C LEU A 35 -9.53 -5.93 13.96
N LYS A 36 -10.87 -5.99 13.94
CA LYS A 36 -11.73 -5.17 14.80
C LYS A 36 -11.48 -5.46 16.28
N LYS A 37 -11.45 -6.74 16.67
CA LYS A 37 -11.19 -7.16 18.07
C LYS A 37 -9.82 -6.68 18.54
N GLN A 38 -8.80 -6.70 17.66
CA GLN A 38 -7.44 -6.23 17.96
C GLN A 38 -7.26 -4.71 17.81
N ASN A 39 -8.35 -3.96 17.57
CA ASN A 39 -8.33 -2.50 17.37
C ASN A 39 -7.42 -2.06 16.19
N ILE A 40 -7.18 -2.93 15.20
CA ILE A 40 -6.45 -2.61 13.98
C ILE A 40 -7.44 -1.98 13.00
N LYS A 41 -7.33 -0.68 12.76
CA LYS A 41 -8.33 0.13 12.05
C LYS A 41 -7.94 0.57 10.66
N TYR A 42 -6.75 0.23 10.16
CA TYR A 42 -6.25 0.75 8.87
C TYR A 42 -6.18 -0.36 7.83
N LEU A 43 -6.81 -0.10 6.68
CA LEU A 43 -6.78 -0.98 5.52
C LEU A 43 -6.17 -0.25 4.33
N ASP A 44 -5.37 -0.96 3.53
CA ASP A 44 -4.80 -0.49 2.26
C ASP A 44 -5.41 -1.28 1.11
N THR A 45 -6.03 -0.59 0.16
CA THR A 45 -6.68 -1.17 -1.01
C THR A 45 -6.35 -0.36 -2.28
N ALA A 46 -7.00 -0.66 -3.38
CA ALA A 46 -6.99 0.13 -4.61
C ALA A 46 -8.33 -0.06 -5.35
N PHE A 47 -8.71 0.90 -6.19
CA PHE A 47 -9.95 0.84 -6.97
C PHE A 47 -9.99 -0.34 -7.95
N ASP A 48 -8.83 -0.78 -8.41
CA ASP A 48 -8.65 -1.93 -9.31
C ASP A 48 -8.48 -3.28 -8.59
N TYR A 49 -8.33 -3.28 -7.27
CA TYR A 49 -8.40 -4.52 -6.48
C TYR A 49 -9.86 -4.95 -6.43
N LYS A 50 -10.28 -5.81 -7.33
CA LYS A 50 -11.65 -6.32 -7.46
C LYS A 50 -12.14 -6.99 -6.18
N LEU A 51 -12.22 -6.25 -5.07
CA LEU A 51 -12.98 -6.71 -3.91
C LEU A 51 -14.41 -6.92 -4.42
N THR A 52 -14.91 -8.14 -4.37
CA THR A 52 -16.24 -8.43 -4.91
C THR A 52 -17.24 -7.51 -4.25
N ASN A 53 -18.11 -6.90 -5.04
CA ASN A 53 -19.17 -6.01 -4.51
C ASN A 53 -19.96 -6.69 -3.39
N ASN A 54 -20.13 -8.01 -3.46
CA ASN A 54 -20.82 -8.79 -2.43
C ASN A 54 -20.02 -8.84 -1.12
N PHE A 55 -18.70 -9.04 -1.15
CA PHE A 55 -17.87 -9.02 0.06
C PHE A 55 -17.91 -7.65 0.74
N VAL A 56 -17.81 -6.56 -0.05
CA VAL A 56 -17.83 -5.19 0.50
C VAL A 56 -19.20 -4.84 1.09
N LYS A 57 -20.28 -5.33 0.50
CA LYS A 57 -21.67 -5.14 1.01
C LYS A 57 -21.90 -5.88 2.33
N ASP A 58 -21.38 -7.08 2.45
CA ASP A 58 -21.62 -7.95 3.62
C ASP A 58 -20.75 -7.59 4.82
N PHE A 59 -19.70 -6.78 4.59
CA PHE A 59 -18.79 -6.39 5.65
C PHE A 59 -18.87 -4.89 5.95
N ASN A 60 -19.14 -4.54 7.20
CA ASN A 60 -19.20 -3.16 7.63
C ASN A 60 -17.82 -2.53 7.80
N PHE A 61 -17.38 -1.75 6.80
CA PHE A 61 -16.10 -1.02 6.82
C PHE A 61 -16.16 0.33 7.56
N LYS A 62 -17.33 0.73 8.10
CA LYS A 62 -17.55 2.05 8.75
C LYS A 62 -16.50 2.39 9.81
N ASN A 63 -15.96 1.37 10.48
CA ASN A 63 -14.98 1.53 11.55
C ASN A 63 -13.52 1.45 11.06
N PHE A 64 -13.28 1.34 9.75
CA PHE A 64 -11.95 1.29 9.19
C PHE A 64 -11.55 2.61 8.51
N ASN A 65 -10.29 2.99 8.71
CA ASN A 65 -9.64 4.06 7.97
C ASN A 65 -9.05 3.45 6.68
N ILE A 66 -9.63 3.76 5.54
CA ILE A 66 -9.26 3.13 4.27
C ILE A 66 -8.31 4.05 3.50
N VAL A 67 -7.11 3.55 3.24
CA VAL A 67 -6.19 4.09 2.24
C VAL A 67 -6.49 3.38 0.93
N THR A 68 -6.76 4.12 -0.12
CA THR A 68 -7.01 3.54 -1.44
C THR A 68 -6.11 4.16 -2.50
N LYS A 69 -6.08 3.53 -3.67
CA LYS A 69 -5.26 3.97 -4.80
C LYS A 69 -6.07 3.96 -6.09
N PHE A 70 -5.71 4.84 -7.00
CA PHE A 70 -6.22 4.83 -8.36
C PHE A 70 -5.07 4.91 -9.36
N LYS A 71 -5.30 4.38 -10.55
CA LYS A 71 -4.43 4.47 -11.70
C LYS A 71 -5.20 5.13 -12.84
N LEU A 72 -4.55 5.97 -13.61
CA LEU A 72 -5.18 6.54 -14.79
C LEU A 72 -5.42 5.44 -15.83
N PRO A 73 -6.67 5.21 -16.28
CA PRO A 73 -6.93 4.19 -17.26
C PRO A 73 -6.35 4.59 -18.63
N LYS A 74 -5.78 3.60 -19.35
CA LYS A 74 -5.25 3.83 -20.71
C LYS A 74 -6.32 4.25 -21.70
N LYS A 75 -7.56 3.72 -21.55
CA LYS A 75 -8.71 4.08 -22.38
C LYS A 75 -9.52 5.20 -21.72
N LYS A 76 -9.86 6.23 -22.48
CA LYS A 76 -10.70 7.37 -22.06
C LYS A 76 -10.23 8.08 -20.76
N PRO A 77 -8.93 8.43 -20.60
CA PRO A 77 -8.41 9.06 -19.38
C PRO A 77 -9.09 10.40 -19.07
N ASN A 78 -9.40 11.21 -20.10
CA ASN A 78 -10.14 12.47 -19.94
C ASN A 78 -11.53 12.27 -19.31
N LEU A 79 -12.27 11.26 -19.76
CA LEU A 79 -13.61 10.96 -19.22
C LEU A 79 -13.49 10.46 -17.78
N TYR A 80 -12.48 9.66 -17.47
CA TYR A 80 -12.19 9.21 -16.11
C TYR A 80 -11.93 10.41 -15.17
N LEU A 81 -11.04 11.32 -15.56
CA LEU A 81 -10.73 12.52 -14.78
C LEU A 81 -11.93 13.49 -14.68
N LYS A 82 -12.74 13.63 -15.72
CA LYS A 82 -13.99 14.40 -15.67
C LYS A 82 -14.94 13.84 -14.61
N ASN A 83 -15.02 12.53 -14.48
CA ASN A 83 -15.91 11.83 -13.55
C ASN A 83 -15.24 11.45 -12.22
N PHE A 84 -14.01 11.89 -11.93
CA PHE A 84 -13.21 11.39 -10.81
C PHE A 84 -13.93 11.56 -9.47
N GLU A 85 -14.53 12.70 -9.22
CA GLU A 85 -15.32 12.92 -8.00
C GLU A 85 -16.48 11.93 -7.85
N LYS A 86 -17.24 11.71 -8.94
CA LYS A 86 -18.35 10.73 -8.96
C LYS A 86 -17.83 9.31 -8.67
N ILE A 87 -16.68 8.95 -9.23
CA ILE A 87 -16.03 7.66 -8.97
C ILE A 87 -15.66 7.54 -7.49
N VAL A 88 -15.03 8.56 -6.90
CA VAL A 88 -14.68 8.56 -5.47
C VAL A 88 -15.93 8.47 -4.59
N LYS A 89 -16.99 9.21 -4.90
CA LYS A 89 -18.27 9.14 -4.17
C LYS A 89 -18.90 7.74 -4.25
N ASN A 90 -18.88 7.12 -5.42
CA ASN A 90 -19.38 5.76 -5.60
C ASN A 90 -18.56 4.74 -4.79
N GLN A 91 -17.23 4.79 -4.85
CA GLN A 91 -16.36 3.94 -4.04
C GLN A 91 -16.63 4.13 -2.54
N LYS A 92 -16.79 5.37 -2.10
CA LYS A 92 -17.13 5.68 -0.71
C LYS A 92 -18.46 5.04 -0.27
N LYS A 93 -19.47 5.06 -1.14
CA LYS A 93 -20.76 4.39 -0.89
C LYS A 93 -20.59 2.86 -0.78
N ILE A 94 -19.82 2.26 -1.69
CA ILE A 94 -19.54 0.81 -1.69
C ILE A 94 -18.94 0.38 -0.35
N TYR A 95 -17.97 1.13 0.18
CA TYR A 95 -17.35 0.85 1.48
C TYR A 95 -18.17 1.31 2.68
N ASN A 96 -19.28 1.99 2.48
CA ASN A 96 -20.13 2.59 3.54
C ASN A 96 -19.30 3.42 4.54
N ILE A 97 -18.44 4.29 4.03
CA ILE A 97 -17.57 5.18 4.83
C ILE A 97 -17.90 6.66 4.61
N LYS A 98 -17.61 7.50 5.61
CA LYS A 98 -17.79 8.96 5.49
C LYS A 98 -16.76 9.62 4.58
N SER A 99 -15.51 9.17 4.64
CA SER A 99 -14.39 9.64 3.81
C SER A 99 -13.28 8.60 3.79
N PHE A 100 -12.45 8.60 2.73
CA PHE A 100 -11.21 7.83 2.74
C PHE A 100 -10.17 8.48 3.65
N GLU A 101 -9.32 7.67 4.29
CA GLU A 101 -8.16 8.17 5.03
C GLU A 101 -7.12 8.77 4.08
N ALA A 102 -6.90 8.10 2.94
CA ALA A 102 -6.07 8.65 1.86
C ALA A 102 -6.48 8.09 0.50
N ILE A 103 -6.25 8.89 -0.56
CA ILE A 103 -6.26 8.45 -1.96
C ILE A 103 -4.86 8.70 -2.53
N LEU A 104 -4.23 7.65 -3.06
CA LEU A 104 -2.90 7.71 -3.64
C LEU A 104 -2.95 7.50 -5.15
N LEU A 105 -2.14 8.24 -5.89
CA LEU A 105 -1.81 7.87 -7.25
C LEU A 105 -1.00 6.56 -7.22
N HIS A 106 -1.48 5.52 -7.90
CA HIS A 106 -0.92 4.17 -7.82
C HIS A 106 0.31 3.98 -8.72
N ASP A 107 0.35 4.70 -9.84
CA ASP A 107 1.46 4.69 -10.79
C ASP A 107 1.99 6.11 -10.96
N VAL A 108 3.18 6.36 -10.44
CA VAL A 108 3.81 7.69 -10.50
C VAL A 108 4.12 8.11 -11.94
N ASN A 109 4.22 7.16 -12.90
CA ASN A 109 4.42 7.49 -14.30
C ASN A 109 3.25 8.27 -14.91
N ASP A 110 2.06 8.20 -14.32
CA ASP A 110 0.93 9.03 -14.73
C ASP A 110 1.26 10.54 -14.61
N LEU A 111 2.19 10.93 -13.71
CA LEU A 111 2.68 12.31 -13.58
C LEU A 111 3.65 12.75 -14.70
N LYS A 112 4.14 11.83 -15.52
CA LYS A 112 4.95 12.14 -16.71
C LYS A 112 4.08 12.49 -17.92
N THR A 113 2.78 12.22 -17.83
CA THR A 113 1.83 12.47 -18.92
C THR A 113 1.34 13.91 -18.92
N HIS A 114 0.75 14.35 -20.05
CA HIS A 114 0.08 15.66 -20.13
C HIS A 114 -1.14 15.77 -19.20
N TYR A 115 -1.61 14.65 -18.62
CA TYR A 115 -2.67 14.63 -17.60
C TYR A 115 -2.20 15.01 -16.19
N SER A 116 -0.90 15.15 -15.97
CA SER A 116 -0.31 15.37 -14.63
C SER A 116 -1.01 16.50 -13.86
N LYS A 117 -1.14 17.69 -14.46
CA LYS A 117 -1.80 18.84 -13.86
C LYS A 117 -3.25 18.50 -13.45
N LYS A 118 -4.01 17.91 -14.37
CA LYS A 118 -5.42 17.55 -14.14
C LYS A 118 -5.59 16.47 -13.06
N ILE A 119 -4.67 15.50 -12.99
CA ILE A 119 -4.65 14.49 -11.91
C ILE A 119 -4.51 15.18 -10.56
N ILE A 120 -3.56 16.11 -10.42
CA ILE A 120 -3.30 16.82 -9.18
C ILE A 120 -4.49 17.70 -8.79
N GLU A 121 -5.06 18.45 -9.73
CA GLU A 121 -6.25 19.26 -9.52
C GLU A 121 -7.41 18.41 -8.98
N LYS A 122 -7.64 17.22 -9.56
CA LYS A 122 -8.69 16.30 -9.11
C LYS A 122 -8.44 15.72 -7.72
N LEU A 123 -7.19 15.40 -7.38
CA LEU A 123 -6.82 14.99 -6.02
C LEU A 123 -7.10 16.12 -5.01
N ILE A 124 -6.70 17.36 -5.33
CA ILE A 124 -6.94 18.52 -4.47
C ILE A 124 -8.44 18.79 -4.33
N GLU A 125 -9.21 18.68 -5.43
CA GLU A 125 -10.67 18.86 -5.44
C GLU A 125 -11.37 17.90 -4.46
N VAL A 126 -11.10 16.59 -4.56
CA VAL A 126 -11.74 15.61 -3.67
C VAL A 126 -11.31 15.78 -2.19
N LYS A 127 -10.10 16.29 -1.94
CA LYS A 127 -9.64 16.65 -0.60
C LYS A 127 -10.38 17.87 -0.07
N LYS A 128 -10.51 18.95 -0.84
CA LYS A 128 -11.28 20.16 -0.49
C LYS A 128 -12.74 19.82 -0.18
N LYS A 129 -13.34 18.89 -0.93
CA LYS A 129 -14.71 18.39 -0.70
C LYS A 129 -14.82 17.38 0.46
N ARG A 130 -13.75 17.17 1.22
CA ARG A 130 -13.70 16.25 2.37
C ARG A 130 -14.11 14.80 2.03
N LEU A 131 -14.00 14.40 0.75
CA LEU A 131 -14.20 13.01 0.33
C LEU A 131 -13.02 12.14 0.73
N VAL A 132 -11.86 12.76 0.93
CA VAL A 132 -10.62 12.14 1.39
C VAL A 132 -9.90 13.10 2.36
N LYS A 133 -9.23 12.54 3.38
CA LYS A 133 -8.45 13.34 4.34
C LYS A 133 -7.06 13.69 3.81
N ASN A 134 -6.38 12.75 3.14
CA ASN A 134 -5.01 12.90 2.66
C ASN A 134 -4.93 12.49 1.19
N ILE A 135 -4.07 13.18 0.42
CA ILE A 135 -3.75 12.82 -0.96
C ILE A 135 -2.26 12.48 -1.08
N GLY A 136 -1.90 11.59 -1.98
CA GLY A 136 -0.50 11.20 -2.10
C GLY A 136 -0.20 10.30 -3.28
N VAL A 137 0.92 9.59 -3.16
CA VAL A 137 1.45 8.71 -4.21
C VAL A 137 1.96 7.40 -3.63
N SER A 138 1.90 6.33 -4.43
CA SER A 138 2.61 5.08 -4.17
C SER A 138 3.77 4.98 -5.16
N ILE A 139 5.01 5.02 -4.66
CA ILE A 139 6.22 4.95 -5.49
C ILE A 139 6.85 3.56 -5.43
N TYR A 140 7.62 3.22 -6.45
CA TYR A 140 8.41 1.98 -6.53
C TYR A 140 9.90 2.23 -6.41
N ASP A 141 10.37 3.37 -6.89
CA ASP A 141 11.75 3.80 -6.72
C ASP A 141 11.82 5.11 -5.96
N ILE A 142 12.89 5.27 -5.18
CA ILE A 142 13.09 6.49 -4.40
C ILE A 142 13.31 7.72 -5.29
N ASN A 143 13.84 7.51 -6.50
CA ASN A 143 14.08 8.57 -7.47
C ASN A 143 12.76 9.16 -8.02
N ASP A 144 11.66 8.43 -7.93
CA ASP A 144 10.33 8.92 -8.30
C ASP A 144 9.95 10.18 -7.50
N LEU A 145 10.54 10.37 -6.31
CA LEU A 145 10.28 11.55 -5.49
C LEU A 145 10.75 12.86 -6.14
N ASN A 146 11.76 12.83 -7.02
CA ASN A 146 12.14 14.02 -7.79
C ASN A 146 10.95 14.50 -8.63
N LEU A 147 10.31 13.57 -9.36
CA LEU A 147 9.12 13.87 -10.16
C LEU A 147 7.93 14.29 -9.29
N VAL A 148 7.67 13.59 -8.20
CA VAL A 148 6.55 13.92 -7.31
C VAL A 148 6.67 15.34 -6.78
N PHE A 149 7.81 15.70 -6.22
CA PHE A 149 8.02 17.01 -5.60
C PHE A 149 8.14 18.16 -6.61
N SER A 150 8.46 17.87 -7.88
CA SER A 150 8.39 18.87 -8.96
C SER A 150 6.94 19.20 -9.37
N LYS A 151 5.97 18.33 -9.01
CA LYS A 151 4.57 18.50 -9.42
C LYS A 151 3.66 18.93 -8.28
N PHE A 152 3.81 18.37 -7.07
CA PHE A 152 3.02 18.74 -5.90
C PHE A 152 3.65 18.27 -4.59
N SER A 153 3.14 18.76 -3.47
CA SER A 153 3.50 18.25 -2.14
C SER A 153 2.43 17.29 -1.62
N PRO A 154 2.71 15.97 -1.57
CA PRO A 154 1.75 15.00 -1.05
C PRO A 154 1.63 15.08 0.48
N ASP A 155 0.47 14.70 1.02
CA ASP A 155 0.28 14.51 2.48
C ASP A 155 0.85 13.19 2.97
N ILE A 156 0.90 12.18 2.06
CA ILE A 156 1.35 10.83 2.37
C ILE A 156 2.06 10.20 1.15
N ILE A 157 3.14 9.50 1.42
CA ILE A 157 3.89 8.71 0.44
C ILE A 157 3.89 7.27 0.89
N GLN A 158 3.46 6.36 -0.01
CA GLN A 158 3.60 4.93 0.19
C GLN A 158 4.82 4.44 -0.61
N LEU A 159 5.73 3.73 0.06
CA LEU A 159 6.98 3.27 -0.55
C LEU A 159 7.40 1.88 -0.08
N PRO A 160 8.18 1.13 -0.88
CA PRO A 160 8.74 -0.14 -0.45
C PRO A 160 9.79 0.08 0.63
N LEU A 161 9.69 -0.71 1.71
CA LEU A 161 10.66 -0.68 2.78
C LEU A 161 10.64 -2.01 3.53
N ASN A 162 11.77 -2.67 3.62
CA ASN A 162 11.93 -3.95 4.33
C ASN A 162 13.41 -4.18 4.69
N VAL A 163 13.72 -5.28 5.31
CA VAL A 163 15.10 -5.62 5.76
C VAL A 163 16.11 -5.63 4.62
N PHE A 164 15.71 -5.83 3.37
CA PHE A 164 16.58 -5.86 2.19
C PHE A 164 16.48 -4.59 1.33
N ASP A 165 15.36 -3.87 1.38
CA ASP A 165 15.18 -2.61 0.66
C ASP A 165 15.19 -1.43 1.64
N GLN A 166 16.35 -0.83 1.81
CA GLN A 166 16.61 0.29 2.72
C GLN A 166 16.93 1.60 1.96
N ARG A 167 16.72 1.63 0.64
CA ARG A 167 17.09 2.78 -0.22
C ARG A 167 16.54 4.11 0.30
N PHE A 168 15.32 4.10 0.82
CA PHE A 168 14.70 5.29 1.39
C PHE A 168 15.47 5.84 2.60
N LEU A 169 15.91 4.98 3.52
CA LEU A 169 16.58 5.38 4.75
C LEU A 169 17.96 6.02 4.49
N LYS A 170 18.61 5.62 3.41
CA LYS A 170 19.92 6.11 2.98
C LYS A 170 19.84 7.34 2.07
N SER A 171 18.63 7.82 1.76
CA SER A 171 18.43 8.89 0.80
C SER A 171 18.26 10.27 1.48
N LYS A 172 18.51 11.34 0.71
CA LYS A 172 18.21 12.73 1.12
C LYS A 172 16.72 12.95 1.44
N TRP A 173 15.86 12.10 0.89
CA TRP A 173 14.40 12.24 0.98
C TRP A 173 13.88 12.03 2.39
N LEU A 174 14.52 11.20 3.21
CA LEU A 174 14.14 11.02 4.61
C LEU A 174 14.08 12.36 5.36
N ARG A 175 15.10 13.21 5.19
CA ARG A 175 15.15 14.53 5.81
C ARG A 175 14.08 15.48 5.24
N ILE A 176 13.93 15.50 3.91
CA ILE A 176 12.95 16.36 3.23
C ILE A 176 11.52 16.02 3.68
N ILE A 177 11.17 14.74 3.67
CA ILE A 177 9.85 14.24 4.05
C ILE A 177 9.55 14.57 5.51
N LYS A 178 10.55 14.38 6.40
CA LYS A 178 10.43 14.77 7.81
C LYS A 178 10.17 16.26 7.98
N ASN A 179 10.96 17.12 7.35
CA ASN A 179 10.82 18.58 7.46
C ASN A 179 9.46 19.05 6.92
N LYS A 180 8.95 18.45 5.87
CA LYS A 180 7.62 18.72 5.32
C LYS A 180 6.48 18.04 6.08
N ARG A 181 6.76 17.26 7.13
CA ARG A 181 5.78 16.51 7.93
C ARG A 181 4.89 15.57 7.09
N ILE A 182 5.44 15.03 6.01
CA ILE A 182 4.73 14.11 5.12
C ILE A 182 4.66 12.74 5.79
N LYS A 183 3.47 12.13 5.81
CA LYS A 183 3.28 10.77 6.33
C LYS A 183 3.95 9.76 5.41
N VAL A 184 4.58 8.74 5.98
CA VAL A 184 5.14 7.61 5.23
C VAL A 184 4.42 6.33 5.59
N GLN A 185 3.99 5.59 4.56
CA GLN A 185 3.44 4.25 4.70
C GLN A 185 4.40 3.25 4.05
N ALA A 186 5.03 2.41 4.86
CA ALA A 186 5.84 1.32 4.36
C ALA A 186 4.97 0.21 3.76
N ARG A 187 5.31 -0.26 2.56
CA ARG A 187 4.71 -1.44 1.92
C ARG A 187 5.78 -2.46 1.58
N SER A 188 5.35 -3.65 1.14
CA SER A 188 6.25 -4.75 0.75
C SER A 188 7.23 -5.16 1.86
N ILE A 189 6.80 -5.05 3.12
CA ILE A 189 7.64 -5.35 4.29
C ILE A 189 8.10 -6.81 4.32
N PHE A 190 7.40 -7.69 3.61
CA PHE A 190 7.74 -9.10 3.43
C PHE A 190 8.32 -9.41 2.03
N LEU A 191 8.77 -8.39 1.28
CA LEU A 191 9.30 -8.51 -0.08
C LEU A 191 8.37 -9.37 -0.97
N GLN A 192 7.12 -8.93 -1.12
CA GLN A 192 6.05 -9.66 -1.84
C GLN A 192 5.81 -11.09 -1.32
N GLY A 193 6.08 -11.34 -0.03
CA GLY A 193 5.89 -12.63 0.63
C GLY A 193 7.12 -13.54 0.63
N SER A 194 8.16 -13.24 -0.17
CA SER A 194 9.34 -14.10 -0.31
C SER A 194 10.11 -14.28 1.00
N LEU A 195 10.15 -13.27 1.88
CA LEU A 195 10.83 -13.35 3.17
C LEU A 195 10.19 -14.37 4.13
N LEU A 196 8.96 -14.78 3.86
CA LEU A 196 8.22 -15.74 4.69
C LEU A 196 8.06 -17.13 4.03
N MET A 197 8.56 -17.31 2.79
CA MET A 197 8.46 -18.60 2.06
C MET A 197 9.33 -19.67 2.72
N LYS A 198 8.84 -20.91 2.69
CA LYS A 198 9.65 -22.09 3.09
C LYS A 198 10.80 -22.29 2.08
N GLN A 199 11.86 -22.96 2.49
CA GLN A 199 13.02 -23.22 1.61
C GLN A 199 12.63 -23.98 0.33
N SER A 200 11.77 -25.00 0.44
CA SER A 200 11.24 -25.74 -0.70
C SER A 200 10.43 -24.89 -1.69
N GLU A 201 9.78 -23.83 -1.20
CA GLU A 201 9.04 -22.88 -2.03
C GLU A 201 9.98 -21.89 -2.73
N LEU A 202 11.04 -21.44 -2.02
CA LEU A 202 12.07 -20.56 -2.58
C LEU A 202 12.80 -21.22 -3.74
N GLN A 203 13.17 -22.50 -3.61
CA GLN A 203 13.84 -23.27 -4.67
C GLN A 203 12.98 -23.41 -5.93
N LYS A 204 11.64 -23.52 -5.76
CA LYS A 204 10.67 -23.62 -6.88
C LYS A 204 10.25 -22.24 -7.42
N SER A 205 10.70 -21.16 -6.80
CA SER A 205 10.34 -19.80 -7.21
C SER A 205 11.19 -19.31 -8.38
N ARG A 206 10.73 -18.25 -9.06
CA ARG A 206 11.51 -17.56 -10.10
C ARG A 206 12.45 -16.49 -9.56
N LEU A 207 12.77 -16.54 -8.26
CA LEU A 207 13.74 -15.64 -7.66
C LEU A 207 15.16 -16.00 -8.11
N ASN A 208 16.00 -14.98 -8.24
CA ASN A 208 17.41 -15.24 -8.52
C ASN A 208 18.11 -15.88 -7.30
N THR A 209 19.14 -16.67 -7.57
CA THR A 209 19.89 -17.42 -6.55
C THR A 209 20.46 -16.52 -5.46
N LYS A 210 21.03 -15.36 -5.84
CA LYS A 210 21.59 -14.38 -4.88
C LYS A 210 20.55 -13.90 -3.85
N LEU A 211 19.30 -13.71 -4.27
CA LEU A 211 18.23 -13.32 -3.34
C LEU A 211 17.82 -14.48 -2.45
N ILE A 212 17.76 -15.70 -2.99
CA ILE A 212 17.47 -16.91 -2.22
C ILE A 212 18.51 -17.12 -1.12
N ASP A 213 19.79 -16.96 -1.45
CA ASP A 213 20.87 -17.10 -0.47
C ASP A 213 20.82 -16.03 0.62
N LYS A 214 20.53 -14.78 0.26
CA LYS A 214 20.28 -13.71 1.26
C LYS A 214 19.11 -14.06 2.19
N ILE A 215 18.03 -14.65 1.67
CA ILE A 215 16.89 -15.07 2.49
C ILE A 215 17.29 -16.20 3.44
N LYS A 216 18.12 -17.16 3.01
CA LYS A 216 18.65 -18.22 3.88
C LYS A 216 19.52 -17.66 5.01
N ILE A 217 20.42 -16.71 4.68
CA ILE A 217 21.26 -16.02 5.68
C ILE A 217 20.36 -15.30 6.70
N PHE A 218 19.34 -14.58 6.24
CA PHE A 218 18.38 -13.89 7.11
C PHE A 218 17.60 -14.88 7.99
N GLU A 219 17.18 -16.03 7.44
CA GLU A 219 16.52 -17.08 8.22
C GLU A 219 17.42 -17.61 9.34
N ASN A 220 18.69 -17.91 9.03
CA ASN A 220 19.65 -18.39 10.03
C ASN A 220 19.92 -17.33 11.10
N TRP A 221 20.02 -16.05 10.71
CA TRP A 221 20.14 -14.96 11.68
C TRP A 221 18.94 -14.90 12.61
N CYS A 222 17.71 -15.03 12.08
CA CYS A 222 16.50 -15.07 12.90
C CYS A 222 16.50 -16.23 13.89
N LYS A 223 16.90 -17.43 13.45
CA LYS A 223 17.04 -18.63 14.31
C LYS A 223 18.03 -18.39 15.45
N ASN A 224 19.21 -17.83 15.15
CA ASN A 224 20.24 -17.52 16.15
C ASN A 224 19.78 -16.45 17.16
N LYS A 225 18.84 -15.57 16.78
CA LYS A 225 18.26 -14.57 17.66
C LYS A 225 16.96 -15.03 18.34
N ASN A 226 16.56 -16.27 18.13
CA ASN A 226 15.33 -16.86 18.65
C ASN A 226 14.08 -16.02 18.33
N ILE A 227 13.98 -15.49 17.10
CA ILE A 227 12.84 -14.72 16.59
C ILE A 227 12.35 -15.30 15.26
N THR A 228 11.07 -15.15 14.96
CA THR A 228 10.53 -15.53 13.66
C THR A 228 10.91 -14.48 12.59
N ARG A 229 10.96 -14.90 11.33
CA ARG A 229 11.13 -13.97 10.18
C ARG A 229 9.99 -12.95 10.11
N LEU A 230 8.78 -13.34 10.51
CA LEU A 230 7.62 -12.45 10.59
C LEU A 230 7.88 -11.31 11.59
N GLU A 231 8.28 -11.65 12.81
CA GLU A 231 8.60 -10.68 13.86
C GLU A 231 9.76 -9.78 13.44
N ALA A 232 10.83 -10.34 12.87
CA ALA A 232 11.97 -9.57 12.41
C ALA A 232 11.56 -8.52 11.37
N CYS A 233 10.77 -8.89 10.35
CA CYS A 233 10.29 -7.97 9.33
C CYS A 233 9.39 -6.86 9.88
N ILE A 234 8.45 -7.20 10.78
CA ILE A 234 7.54 -6.24 11.39
C ILE A 234 8.31 -5.28 12.30
N ASN A 235 9.15 -5.82 13.19
CA ASN A 235 9.91 -5.04 14.14
C ASN A 235 10.91 -4.13 13.44
N TYR A 236 11.54 -4.58 12.36
CA TYR A 236 12.42 -3.73 11.56
C TYR A 236 11.73 -2.43 11.16
N VAL A 237 10.57 -2.51 10.50
CA VAL A 237 9.84 -1.30 10.05
C VAL A 237 9.26 -0.53 11.24
N LYS A 238 8.77 -1.22 12.27
CA LYS A 238 8.19 -0.60 13.47
C LYS A 238 9.21 0.28 14.22
N HIS A 239 10.49 -0.07 14.22
CA HIS A 239 11.51 0.70 14.93
C HIS A 239 12.09 1.88 14.12
N ILE A 240 11.77 2.03 12.85
CA ILE A 240 12.22 3.17 12.04
C ILE A 240 11.48 4.43 12.47
N LYS A 241 12.21 5.42 12.98
CA LYS A 241 11.68 6.61 13.69
C LYS A 241 10.63 7.44 12.91
N TYR A 242 10.60 7.39 11.58
CA TYR A 242 9.80 8.30 10.74
C TYR A 242 8.76 7.59 9.87
N ILE A 243 8.37 6.36 10.21
CA ILE A 243 7.38 5.55 9.48
C ILE A 243 6.23 5.22 10.40
#